data_ec8d3dbc4016bdb844ecc7250edd6480
#
_entry.id   ec8d3dbc4016bdb844ecc7250edd6480
#
_cell.length_a   1.000
_cell.length_b   1.000
_cell.length_c   1.000
_cell.angle_alpha   90.00
_cell.angle_beta   90.00
_cell.angle_gamma   90.00
#
_symmetry.space_group_name_H-M   'P 1'
#
loop_
_entity.id
_entity.type
_entity.pdbx_description
1 polymer ?
#
loop_
_entity_poly.entity_id
_entity_poly.type
_entity_poly.pdbx_seq_one_letter_code
_entity_poly.pdbx_strand_id
1 'polypeptide(L)'
;MNGGILLSYDLEPFQRYGEHATDSAFPHADSPLPLNLYYAWSLESEDAFWRGLIPQSIDHLTDVAKAKGIGSEPPVYLNYALDTYSGDQLYGATNAARLLSIQQEYDPNSVMKLAGGFSF
;
A
#
# COMPACT_ATOMS: atom_id res chain seq x y z
N MET A 1 6.81 11.97 -25.57
CA MET A 1 7.25 12.09 -24.15
C MET A 1 5.99 11.98 -23.31
N ASN A 2 5.96 11.09 -22.34
CA ASN A 2 4.72 10.78 -21.57
C ASN A 2 4.46 11.77 -20.42
N GLY A 3 4.89 13.02 -20.53
CA GLY A 3 4.58 14.07 -19.53
C GLY A 3 5.10 13.84 -18.11
N GLY A 4 6.07 12.93 -17.94
CA GLY A 4 6.64 12.67 -16.62
C GLY A 4 7.37 13.89 -16.05
N ILE A 5 7.11 14.18 -14.78
CA ILE A 5 7.69 15.31 -14.05
C ILE A 5 8.69 14.82 -13.00
N LEU A 6 8.30 13.80 -12.23
CA LEU A 6 9.09 13.28 -11.13
C LEU A 6 8.91 11.76 -11.03
N LEU A 7 10.01 11.07 -10.80
CA LEU A 7 10.05 9.70 -10.30
C LEU A 7 10.95 9.69 -9.07
N SER A 8 10.43 9.19 -7.95
CA SER A 8 11.16 9.06 -6.71
C SER A 8 10.98 7.67 -6.11
N TYR A 9 12.05 7.18 -5.50
CA TYR A 9 12.11 5.93 -4.74
C TYR A 9 12.63 6.30 -3.36
N ASP A 10 11.71 6.46 -2.43
CA ASP A 10 12.02 6.97 -1.11
C ASP A 10 12.04 5.81 -0.10
N LEU A 11 13.24 5.45 0.35
CA LEU A 11 13.40 4.47 1.41
C LEU A 11 13.22 5.15 2.76
N GLU A 12 12.18 4.73 3.50
CA GLU A 12 11.85 5.31 4.80
C GLU A 12 12.68 4.68 5.92
N PRO A 13 13.56 5.44 6.59
CA PRO A 13 14.49 4.91 7.58
C PRO A 13 13.83 4.73 8.96
N PHE A 14 12.70 4.02 9.04
CA PHE A 14 11.99 3.77 10.30
C PHE A 14 12.74 2.78 11.22
N GLN A 15 13.95 2.38 10.84
CA GLN A 15 14.77 1.45 11.59
C GLN A 15 14.01 0.14 11.90
N ARG A 16 14.06 -0.34 13.14
CA ARG A 16 13.42 -1.57 13.56
C ARG A 16 12.01 -1.34 14.11
N TYR A 17 11.21 -0.49 13.46
CA TYR A 17 9.89 -0.12 13.97
C TYR A 17 8.96 -1.34 14.17
N GLY A 18 9.12 -2.39 13.38
CA GLY A 18 8.36 -3.64 13.53
C GLY A 18 8.58 -4.34 14.85
N GLU A 19 9.76 -4.20 15.50
CA GLU A 19 10.03 -4.77 16.82
C GLU A 19 9.13 -4.17 17.91
N HIS A 20 8.54 -3.02 17.65
CA HIS A 20 7.61 -2.35 18.57
C HIS A 20 6.15 -2.52 18.15
N ALA A 21 5.87 -3.40 17.17
CA ALA A 21 4.52 -3.67 16.72
C ALA A 21 3.67 -4.24 17.85
N THR A 22 2.45 -3.72 17.97
CA THR A 22 1.44 -4.22 18.89
C THR A 22 0.30 -4.86 18.10
N ASP A 23 -0.71 -5.43 18.78
CA ASP A 23 -1.92 -5.93 18.12
C ASP A 23 -2.66 -4.77 17.44
N SER A 24 -2.48 -4.66 16.14
CA SER A 24 -3.11 -3.65 15.28
C SER A 24 -3.54 -4.28 13.96
N ALA A 25 -4.43 -3.60 13.24
CA ALA A 25 -4.90 -4.10 11.94
C ALA A 25 -3.77 -4.15 10.88
N PHE A 26 -2.78 -3.25 10.97
CA PHE A 26 -1.66 -3.22 10.03
C PHE A 26 -0.58 -4.24 10.41
N PRO A 27 -0.34 -5.29 9.57
CA PRO A 27 0.54 -6.41 9.90
C PRO A 27 2.01 -6.07 9.61
N HIS A 28 2.65 -5.24 10.43
CA HIS A 28 3.99 -4.69 10.17
C HIS A 28 5.12 -5.26 11.05
N ALA A 29 4.85 -6.26 11.87
CA ALA A 29 5.87 -6.81 12.82
C ALA A 29 7.15 -7.28 12.10
N ASP A 30 6.99 -7.95 10.97
CA ASP A 30 8.09 -8.49 10.18
C ASP A 30 8.42 -7.62 8.95
N SER A 31 7.89 -6.39 8.90
CA SER A 31 8.12 -5.50 7.78
C SER A 31 9.54 -4.95 7.80
N PRO A 32 10.26 -5.02 6.67
CA PRO A 32 11.47 -4.24 6.49
C PRO A 32 11.15 -2.74 6.42
N LEU A 33 12.09 -1.94 5.97
CA LEU A 33 11.87 -0.51 5.77
C LEU A 33 10.83 -0.28 4.66
N PRO A 34 9.83 0.58 4.86
CA PRO A 34 8.90 0.95 3.80
C PRO A 34 9.64 1.62 2.64
N LEU A 35 9.21 1.28 1.43
CA LEU A 35 9.67 1.91 0.19
C LEU A 35 8.48 2.59 -0.46
N ASN A 36 8.56 3.90 -0.64
CA ASN A 36 7.59 4.68 -1.39
C ASN A 36 8.05 4.87 -2.83
N LEU A 37 7.17 4.56 -3.79
CA LEU A 37 7.34 4.88 -5.20
C LEU A 37 6.42 6.05 -5.53
N TYR A 38 7.02 7.20 -5.81
CA TYR A 38 6.27 8.40 -6.13
C TYR A 38 6.48 8.79 -7.59
N TYR A 39 5.38 8.80 -8.37
CA TYR A 39 5.38 9.18 -9.78
C TYR A 39 4.44 10.35 -9.99
N ALA A 40 4.92 11.39 -10.67
CA ALA A 40 4.13 12.54 -11.04
C ALA A 40 4.24 12.82 -12.54
N TRP A 41 3.12 13.15 -13.14
CA TRP A 41 3.00 13.50 -14.54
C TRP A 41 2.00 14.65 -14.74
N SER A 42 2.05 15.29 -15.90
CA SER A 42 1.28 16.50 -16.19
C SER A 42 0.15 16.32 -17.21
N LEU A 43 0.10 15.19 -17.90
CA LEU A 43 -0.85 14.97 -18.97
C LEU A 43 -1.86 13.89 -18.56
N GLU A 44 -3.12 14.26 -18.41
CA GLU A 44 -4.23 13.34 -18.14
C GLU A 44 -4.33 12.22 -19.19
N SER A 45 -4.01 12.53 -20.45
CA SER A 45 -3.98 11.52 -21.53
C SER A 45 -2.99 10.39 -21.29
N GLU A 46 -2.04 10.56 -20.38
CA GLU A 46 -1.01 9.57 -20.03
C GLU A 46 -1.31 8.79 -18.72
N ASP A 47 -2.45 9.05 -18.10
CA ASP A 47 -2.84 8.39 -16.85
C ASP A 47 -2.78 6.86 -16.95
N ALA A 48 -3.30 6.29 -18.02
CA ALA A 48 -3.29 4.85 -18.24
C ALA A 48 -1.85 4.28 -18.29
N PHE A 49 -0.93 5.00 -18.92
CA PHE A 49 0.48 4.62 -18.99
C PHE A 49 1.11 4.63 -17.59
N TRP A 50 0.99 5.74 -16.86
CA TRP A 50 1.62 5.90 -15.55
C TRP A 50 1.01 4.99 -14.49
N ARG A 51 -0.32 4.90 -14.44
CA ARG A 51 -1.03 3.98 -13.54
C ARG A 51 -0.70 2.51 -13.83
N GLY A 52 -0.41 2.16 -15.08
CA GLY A 52 0.06 0.82 -15.45
C GLY A 52 1.54 0.57 -15.11
N LEU A 53 2.38 1.60 -15.12
CA LEU A 53 3.81 1.48 -14.82
C LEU A 53 4.09 1.29 -13.33
N ILE A 54 3.28 1.91 -12.45
CA ILE A 54 3.48 1.82 -10.99
C ILE A 54 3.46 0.36 -10.49
N PRO A 55 2.40 -0.44 -10.74
CA PRO A 55 2.38 -1.83 -10.29
C PRO A 55 3.50 -2.67 -10.90
N GLN A 56 3.86 -2.46 -12.17
CA GLN A 56 4.98 -3.17 -12.79
C GLN A 56 6.31 -2.86 -12.07
N SER A 57 6.51 -1.62 -11.63
CA SER A 57 7.70 -1.24 -10.87
C SER A 57 7.71 -1.87 -9.48
N ILE A 58 6.57 -1.94 -8.82
CA ILE A 58 6.40 -2.60 -7.52
C ILE A 58 6.72 -4.10 -7.65
N ASP A 59 6.13 -4.77 -8.63
CA ASP A 59 6.35 -6.20 -8.89
C ASP A 59 7.82 -6.49 -9.14
N HIS A 60 8.46 -5.71 -10.02
CA HIS A 60 9.88 -5.87 -10.32
C HIS A 60 10.76 -5.70 -9.07
N LEU A 61 10.53 -4.68 -8.26
CA LEU A 61 11.30 -4.46 -7.03
C LEU A 61 11.06 -5.56 -6.01
N THR A 62 9.82 -6.04 -5.90
CA THR A 62 9.45 -7.16 -5.02
C THR A 62 10.18 -8.44 -5.44
N ASP A 63 10.21 -8.73 -6.73
CA ASP A 63 10.93 -9.91 -7.25
C ASP A 63 12.43 -9.83 -7.00
N VAL A 64 13.02 -8.64 -7.19
CA VAL A 64 14.44 -8.43 -6.88
C VAL A 64 14.71 -8.59 -5.38
N ALA A 65 13.85 -8.04 -4.51
CA ALA A 65 13.98 -8.19 -3.06
C ALA A 65 13.88 -9.67 -2.63
N LYS A 66 12.89 -10.40 -3.15
CA LYS A 66 12.74 -11.85 -2.92
C LYS A 66 14.00 -12.62 -3.37
N ALA A 67 14.50 -12.33 -4.55
CA ALA A 67 15.72 -12.97 -5.08
C ALA A 67 16.97 -12.69 -4.23
N LYS A 68 16.99 -11.58 -3.50
CA LYS A 68 18.05 -11.20 -2.56
C LYS A 68 17.82 -11.68 -1.12
N GLY A 69 16.73 -12.38 -0.85
CA GLY A 69 16.36 -12.84 0.49
C GLY A 69 15.89 -11.71 1.41
N ILE A 70 15.45 -10.59 0.85
CA ILE A 70 14.94 -9.44 1.59
C ILE A 70 13.42 -9.58 1.68
N GLY A 71 12.94 -10.15 2.79
CA GLY A 71 11.51 -10.35 3.01
C GLY A 71 10.87 -11.35 2.03
N SER A 72 9.75 -11.93 2.40
CA SER A 72 8.97 -12.81 1.52
C SER A 72 7.80 -12.07 0.87
N GLU A 73 7.01 -11.36 1.65
CA GLU A 73 5.86 -10.57 1.21
C GLU A 73 5.70 -9.38 2.18
N PRO A 74 6.35 -8.25 1.89
CA PRO A 74 6.22 -7.09 2.75
C PRO A 74 4.77 -6.58 2.72
N PRO A 75 4.23 -6.13 3.88
CA PRO A 75 2.93 -5.50 3.90
C PRO A 75 2.95 -4.20 3.09
N VAL A 76 1.84 -3.90 2.44
CA VAL A 76 1.67 -2.62 1.74
C VAL A 76 1.40 -1.53 2.77
N TYR A 77 2.25 -0.50 2.80
CA TYR A 77 2.04 0.62 3.72
C TYR A 77 0.88 1.49 3.25
N LEU A 78 -0.15 1.56 4.07
CA LEU A 78 -1.44 2.17 3.72
C LEU A 78 -1.35 3.60 3.18
N ASN A 79 -0.45 4.40 3.75
CA ASN A 79 -0.32 5.80 3.34
C ASN A 79 0.28 5.98 1.93
N TYR A 80 0.87 4.91 1.37
CA TYR A 80 1.48 4.91 0.03
C TYR A 80 0.76 3.97 -0.93
N ALA A 81 -0.28 3.29 -0.45
CA ALA A 81 -1.02 2.33 -1.25
C ALA A 81 -1.86 3.01 -2.33
N LEU A 82 -1.91 2.40 -3.50
CA LEU A 82 -2.85 2.80 -4.54
C LEU A 82 -4.28 2.47 -4.13
N ASP A 83 -5.23 3.21 -4.67
CA ASP A 83 -6.68 3.03 -4.49
C ASP A 83 -7.22 1.70 -5.03
N THR A 84 -6.40 0.95 -5.75
CA THR A 84 -6.72 -0.36 -6.32
C THR A 84 -6.49 -1.53 -5.38
N TYR A 85 -5.82 -1.33 -4.22
CA TYR A 85 -5.60 -2.39 -3.24
C TYR A 85 -6.88 -2.70 -2.47
N SER A 86 -7.13 -4.01 -2.27
CA SER A 86 -8.22 -4.49 -1.41
C SER A 86 -7.85 -4.47 0.06
N GLY A 87 -8.86 -4.52 0.95
CA GLY A 87 -8.64 -4.67 2.38
C GLY A 87 -7.81 -5.91 2.73
N ASP A 88 -8.02 -7.03 2.04
CA ASP A 88 -7.25 -8.25 2.25
C ASP A 88 -5.77 -8.07 1.92
N GLN A 89 -5.45 -7.30 0.87
CA GLN A 89 -4.06 -7.02 0.49
C GLN A 89 -3.36 -6.07 1.48
N LEU A 90 -4.12 -5.16 2.08
CA LEU A 90 -3.58 -4.15 3.00
C LEU A 90 -3.44 -4.65 4.43
N TYR A 91 -4.42 -5.43 4.90
CA TYR A 91 -4.52 -5.83 6.31
C TYR A 91 -4.39 -7.34 6.53
N GLY A 92 -4.41 -8.13 5.46
CA GLY A 92 -4.59 -9.57 5.52
C GLY A 92 -6.06 -9.95 5.77
N ALA A 93 -6.49 -11.11 5.29
CA ALA A 93 -7.90 -11.53 5.29
C ALA A 93 -8.56 -11.52 6.69
N THR A 94 -7.82 -11.93 7.72
CA THR A 94 -8.34 -11.98 9.10
C THR A 94 -8.64 -10.58 9.64
N ASN A 95 -7.72 -9.64 9.47
CA ASN A 95 -7.89 -8.28 9.95
C ASN A 95 -8.91 -7.52 9.11
N ALA A 96 -8.94 -7.72 7.79
CA ALA A 96 -9.94 -7.13 6.91
C ALA A 96 -11.36 -7.58 7.30
N ALA A 97 -11.58 -8.87 7.57
CA ALA A 97 -12.87 -9.37 8.05
C ALA A 97 -13.27 -8.75 9.39
N ARG A 98 -12.32 -8.58 10.33
CA ARG A 98 -12.58 -7.91 11.61
C ARG A 98 -12.93 -6.43 11.42
N LEU A 99 -12.20 -5.73 10.55
CA LEU A 99 -12.48 -4.32 10.22
C LEU A 99 -13.87 -4.15 9.59
N LEU A 100 -14.26 -5.07 8.69
CA LEU A 100 -15.61 -5.08 8.11
C LEU A 100 -16.68 -5.25 9.19
N SER A 101 -16.47 -6.15 10.16
CA SER A 101 -17.40 -6.37 11.27
C SER A 101 -17.53 -5.11 12.13
N ILE A 102 -16.43 -4.44 12.43
CA ILE A 102 -16.42 -3.17 13.17
C ILE A 102 -17.17 -2.08 12.37
N GLN A 103 -16.91 -1.98 11.08
CA GLN A 103 -17.61 -1.03 10.22
C GLN A 103 -19.12 -1.26 10.26
N GLN A 104 -19.57 -2.52 10.12
CA GLN A 104 -21.00 -2.87 10.17
C GLN A 104 -21.66 -2.51 11.50
N GLU A 105 -20.93 -2.57 12.60
CA GLU A 105 -21.43 -2.20 13.93
C GLU A 105 -21.51 -0.68 14.13
N TYR A 106 -20.47 0.06 13.74
CA TYR A 106 -20.34 1.48 14.06
C TYR A 106 -20.77 2.42 12.92
N ASP A 107 -20.75 1.94 11.68
CA ASP A 107 -21.17 2.69 10.49
C ASP A 107 -21.98 1.80 9.53
N PRO A 108 -23.14 1.28 9.97
CA PRO A 108 -23.95 0.35 9.17
C PRO A 108 -24.43 0.94 7.84
N ASN A 109 -24.47 2.27 7.74
CA ASN A 109 -24.88 2.97 6.52
C ASN A 109 -23.70 3.38 5.64
N SER A 110 -22.45 3.01 6.02
CA SER A 110 -21.23 3.33 5.29
C SER A 110 -21.07 4.84 5.02
N VAL A 111 -21.45 5.69 5.96
CA VAL A 111 -21.37 7.16 5.83
C VAL A 111 -19.92 7.59 5.69
N MET A 112 -18.99 6.96 6.42
CA MET A 112 -17.57 7.28 6.36
C MET A 112 -16.95 7.01 4.98
N LYS A 113 -17.54 6.12 4.20
CA LYS A 113 -17.12 5.85 2.82
C LYS A 113 -17.26 7.08 1.91
N LEU A 114 -18.16 7.99 2.23
CA LEU A 114 -18.33 9.25 1.49
C LEU A 114 -17.11 10.18 1.60
N ALA A 115 -16.28 10.00 2.62
CA ALA A 115 -15.01 10.73 2.79
C ALA A 115 -13.85 10.11 1.98
N GLY A 116 -14.08 9.02 1.29
CA GLY A 116 -13.05 8.26 0.59
C GLY A 116 -12.32 7.27 1.52
N GLY A 117 -11.22 6.72 1.02
CA GLY A 117 -10.42 5.72 1.73
C GLY A 117 -10.64 4.30 1.20
N PHE A 118 -9.95 3.35 1.83
CA PHE A 118 -10.05 1.94 1.45
C PHE A 118 -11.35 1.32 1.95
N SER A 119 -11.88 0.37 1.18
CA SER A 119 -13.04 -0.44 1.57
C SER A 119 -12.57 -1.80 2.08
N PHE A 120 -13.28 -2.32 3.06
CA PHE A 120 -13.04 -3.64 3.64
C PHE A 120 -14.03 -4.65 3.09
#